data_b06156e2e4a82029767a577a3a26d4b7
#
_entry.id   b06156e2e4a82029767a577a3a26d4b7
#
_cell.length_a   1.000
_cell.length_b   1.000
_cell.length_c   1.000
_cell.angle_alpha   90.00
_cell.angle_beta   90.00
_cell.angle_gamma   90.00
#
_symmetry.space_group_name_H-M   'P 1'
#
loop_
_entity.id
_entity.type
_entity.pdbx_description
1 polymer ?
#
loop_
_entity_poly.entity_id
_entity_poly.type
_entity_poly.pdbx_seq_one_letter_code
_entity_poly.pdbx_strand_id
1 'polypeptide(L)'
;IDYFPEDFLIIVDESHITLPQVRGMYAGDRSRKSTLVNYGFRLPSALDNRPLNFEEFESKINQMMFVSATPSDYERDHELLRAEQIIRPTGLLDPEISVRPVEGQIDDLISEVNKETSAHHKVLITTLTKRMAEDLTDYMREAGIRVKYLHSDIDTLERAQIIRDMRLDVFDVLVGINLLREGLDIPEITLVAILDADKEGFLRSETSLIQTIGRAARNSEGHVIMYADTITDSMRKAIDETERRRRIQQKYNEEHGITPTTIKKAVRDLIAISKAVENPHAADTK
;
A
#
# COMPACT_ATOMS: atom_id res chain seq x y z
N ILE A 1 -6.14 20.64 -15.80
CA ILE A 1 -5.91 21.85 -14.99
C ILE A 1 -6.45 23.09 -15.73
N ASP A 2 -6.21 23.26 -17.02
CA ASP A 2 -6.56 24.47 -17.81
C ASP A 2 -8.06 24.84 -17.84
N TYR A 3 -8.94 23.95 -17.41
CA TYR A 3 -10.40 24.19 -17.36
C TYR A 3 -10.91 24.60 -15.96
N PHE A 4 -10.03 24.64 -14.96
CA PHE A 4 -10.39 25.13 -13.63
C PHE A 4 -10.26 26.64 -13.53
N PRO A 5 -11.01 27.32 -12.64
CA PRO A 5 -10.80 28.73 -12.36
C PRO A 5 -9.40 28.98 -11.79
N GLU A 6 -8.90 30.23 -11.89
CA GLU A 6 -7.53 30.56 -11.45
C GLU A 6 -7.30 30.32 -9.94
N ASP A 7 -8.34 30.37 -9.13
CA ASP A 7 -8.29 30.25 -7.67
C ASP A 7 -8.62 28.82 -7.16
N PHE A 8 -8.44 27.79 -7.99
CA PHE A 8 -8.73 26.42 -7.58
C PHE A 8 -7.76 25.89 -6.51
N LEU A 9 -8.27 24.99 -5.66
CA LEU A 9 -7.48 24.19 -4.74
C LEU A 9 -7.24 22.80 -5.33
N ILE A 10 -5.98 22.38 -5.37
CA ILE A 10 -5.64 20.98 -5.67
C ILE A 10 -5.32 20.22 -4.39
N ILE A 11 -5.92 19.04 -4.24
CA ILE A 11 -5.63 18.12 -3.12
C ILE A 11 -4.94 16.90 -3.73
N VAL A 12 -3.70 16.66 -3.33
CA VAL A 12 -2.88 15.56 -3.84
C VAL A 12 -2.83 14.46 -2.79
N ASP A 13 -3.61 13.41 -3.03
CA ASP A 13 -3.59 12.21 -2.18
C ASP A 13 -2.37 11.35 -2.48
N GLU A 14 -1.83 10.68 -1.43
CA GLU A 14 -0.57 9.93 -1.49
C GLU A 14 0.53 10.74 -2.21
N SER A 15 0.68 12.00 -1.82
CA SER A 15 1.50 12.99 -2.52
C SER A 15 2.95 12.54 -2.71
N HIS A 16 3.50 11.79 -1.75
CA HIS A 16 4.84 11.20 -1.81
C HIS A 16 5.06 10.24 -3.00
N ILE A 17 3.98 9.71 -3.61
CA ILE A 17 3.99 8.89 -4.83
C ILE A 17 3.49 9.69 -6.02
N THR A 18 2.39 10.41 -5.85
CA THR A 18 1.69 11.11 -6.94
C THR A 18 2.56 12.21 -7.57
N LEU A 19 3.26 13.02 -6.77
CA LEU A 19 4.10 14.10 -7.29
C LEU A 19 5.31 13.60 -8.09
N PRO A 20 6.07 12.59 -7.64
CA PRO A 20 7.10 11.97 -8.47
C PRO A 20 6.55 11.38 -9.78
N GLN A 21 5.34 10.80 -9.78
CA GLN A 21 4.72 10.31 -11.01
C GLN A 21 4.38 11.45 -11.97
N VAL A 22 3.77 12.55 -11.48
CA VAL A 22 3.49 13.74 -12.28
C VAL A 22 4.79 14.30 -12.89
N ARG A 23 5.86 14.38 -12.09
CA ARG A 23 7.19 14.82 -12.55
C ARG A 23 7.75 13.94 -13.67
N GLY A 24 7.56 12.63 -13.57
CA GLY A 24 8.02 11.65 -14.57
C GLY A 24 7.22 11.62 -15.87
N MET A 25 5.97 12.10 -15.89
CA MET A 25 5.07 11.97 -17.03
C MET A 25 5.62 12.61 -18.31
N TYR A 26 6.14 13.81 -18.23
CA TYR A 26 6.68 14.54 -19.40
C TYR A 26 7.87 13.80 -20.04
N ALA A 27 8.85 13.44 -19.23
CA ALA A 27 10.06 12.77 -19.71
C ALA A 27 9.74 11.39 -20.31
N GLY A 28 8.85 10.63 -19.67
CA GLY A 28 8.40 9.32 -20.15
C GLY A 28 7.64 9.40 -21.48
N ASP A 29 6.71 10.34 -21.60
CA ASP A 29 5.95 10.57 -22.86
C ASP A 29 6.88 11.02 -24.00
N ARG A 30 7.78 11.98 -23.72
CA ARG A 30 8.74 12.48 -24.70
C ARG A 30 9.68 11.37 -25.19
N SER A 31 10.23 10.57 -24.30
CA SER A 31 11.12 9.46 -24.65
C SER A 31 10.44 8.45 -25.57
N ARG A 32 9.22 8.01 -25.19
CA ARG A 32 8.42 7.10 -26.00
C ARG A 32 8.09 7.67 -27.37
N LYS A 33 7.62 8.91 -27.45
CA LYS A 33 7.23 9.57 -28.72
C LYS A 33 8.44 9.83 -29.62
N SER A 34 9.57 10.26 -29.05
CA SER A 34 10.80 10.44 -29.82
C SER A 34 11.24 9.14 -30.50
N THR A 35 11.18 8.02 -29.78
CA THR A 35 11.47 6.70 -30.37
C THR A 35 10.51 6.41 -31.53
N LEU A 36 9.20 6.58 -31.35
CA LEU A 36 8.21 6.31 -32.40
C LEU A 36 8.38 7.23 -33.63
N VAL A 37 8.74 8.50 -33.45
CA VAL A 37 9.00 9.44 -34.54
C VAL A 37 10.30 9.04 -35.27
N ASN A 38 11.37 8.73 -34.56
CA ASN A 38 12.66 8.37 -35.15
C ASN A 38 12.58 7.10 -36.00
N TYR A 39 11.71 6.15 -35.62
CA TYR A 39 11.47 4.92 -36.40
C TYR A 39 10.34 5.05 -37.42
N GLY A 40 9.76 6.25 -37.62
CA GLY A 40 8.71 6.50 -38.60
C GLY A 40 7.32 5.98 -38.24
N PHE A 41 7.07 5.55 -37.02
CA PHE A 41 5.75 5.09 -36.56
C PHE A 41 4.80 6.24 -36.20
N ARG A 42 5.34 7.46 -35.98
CA ARG A 42 4.57 8.69 -35.72
C ARG A 42 5.19 9.88 -36.43
N LEU A 43 4.35 10.86 -36.73
CA LEU A 43 4.80 12.17 -37.26
C LEU A 43 5.50 12.99 -36.17
N PRO A 44 6.42 13.90 -36.53
CA PRO A 44 7.08 14.81 -35.59
C PRO A 44 6.11 15.62 -34.71
N SER A 45 4.94 16.01 -35.25
CA SER A 45 3.87 16.69 -34.51
C SER A 45 3.28 15.90 -33.34
N ALA A 46 3.58 14.60 -33.23
CA ALA A 46 3.20 13.85 -32.04
C ALA A 46 3.84 14.37 -30.75
N LEU A 47 4.95 15.09 -30.87
CA LEU A 47 5.66 15.72 -29.74
C LEU A 47 4.92 16.97 -29.19
N ASP A 48 4.03 17.58 -30.00
CA ASP A 48 3.29 18.78 -29.59
C ASP A 48 2.17 18.48 -28.59
N ASN A 49 1.54 17.30 -28.72
CA ASN A 49 0.55 16.81 -27.75
C ASN A 49 1.26 16.09 -26.60
N ARG A 50 1.56 16.79 -25.54
CA ARG A 50 2.36 16.31 -24.42
C ARG A 50 1.74 16.69 -23.07
N PRO A 51 2.01 15.95 -21.99
CA PRO A 51 1.71 16.40 -20.64
C PRO A 51 2.54 17.65 -20.30
N LEU A 52 2.10 18.40 -19.30
CA LEU A 52 2.90 19.47 -18.72
C LEU A 52 4.22 18.90 -18.16
N ASN A 53 5.30 19.67 -18.26
CA ASN A 53 6.45 19.39 -17.41
C ASN A 53 6.15 19.85 -15.97
N PHE A 54 7.01 19.52 -15.03
CA PHE A 54 6.71 19.74 -13.62
C PHE A 54 6.67 21.24 -13.26
N GLU A 55 7.54 22.06 -13.84
CA GLU A 55 7.55 23.51 -13.65
C GLU A 55 6.28 24.18 -14.20
N GLU A 56 5.83 23.73 -15.38
CA GLU A 56 4.56 24.19 -15.97
C GLU A 56 3.37 23.77 -15.07
N PHE A 57 3.42 22.56 -14.50
CA PHE A 57 2.40 22.09 -13.57
C PHE A 57 2.37 22.99 -12.33
N GLU A 58 3.52 23.23 -11.69
CA GLU A 58 3.62 24.10 -10.51
C GLU A 58 3.14 25.53 -10.78
N SER A 59 3.52 26.09 -11.93
CA SER A 59 3.15 27.47 -12.30
C SER A 59 1.64 27.70 -12.46
N LYS A 60 0.86 26.63 -12.68
CA LYS A 60 -0.60 26.71 -12.85
C LYS A 60 -1.37 26.51 -11.54
N ILE A 61 -0.68 26.20 -10.46
CA ILE A 61 -1.32 25.89 -9.18
C ILE A 61 -1.32 27.13 -8.30
N ASN A 62 -2.50 27.48 -7.80
CA ASN A 62 -2.66 28.55 -6.84
C ASN A 62 -2.49 28.05 -5.40
N GLN A 63 -3.22 26.99 -5.04
CA GLN A 63 -3.17 26.37 -3.72
C GLN A 63 -3.06 24.86 -3.84
N MET A 64 -2.18 24.25 -3.03
CA MET A 64 -1.97 22.81 -3.00
C MET A 64 -2.04 22.29 -1.56
N MET A 65 -2.79 21.20 -1.37
CA MET A 65 -2.81 20.43 -0.13
C MET A 65 -2.19 19.05 -0.39
N PHE A 66 -1.14 18.73 0.34
CA PHE A 66 -0.52 17.40 0.31
C PHE A 66 -1.18 16.51 1.36
N VAL A 67 -1.59 15.32 0.96
CA VAL A 67 -2.10 14.29 1.88
C VAL A 67 -1.20 13.07 1.78
N SER A 68 -0.55 12.71 2.88
CA SER A 68 0.36 11.57 2.93
C SER A 68 0.57 11.08 4.35
N ALA A 69 0.64 9.77 4.56
CA ALA A 69 1.08 9.18 5.82
C ALA A 69 2.61 9.24 5.98
N THR A 70 3.33 9.43 4.87
CA THR A 70 4.80 9.40 4.77
C THR A 70 5.27 10.50 3.80
N PRO A 71 5.13 11.81 4.17
CA PRO A 71 5.53 12.91 3.30
C PRO A 71 7.02 12.83 2.96
N SER A 72 7.36 13.16 1.71
CA SER A 72 8.74 13.20 1.18
C SER A 72 9.37 14.57 1.38
N ASP A 73 10.60 14.73 0.89
CA ASP A 73 11.31 16.00 1.00
C ASP A 73 10.61 17.13 0.25
N TYR A 74 9.98 16.82 -0.90
CA TYR A 74 9.26 17.84 -1.68
C TYR A 74 8.14 18.48 -0.85
N GLU A 75 7.32 17.70 -0.17
CA GLU A 75 6.25 18.21 0.70
C GLU A 75 6.82 19.01 1.86
N ARG A 76 7.90 18.52 2.49
CA ARG A 76 8.57 19.22 3.61
C ARG A 76 9.15 20.57 3.21
N ASP A 77 9.70 20.67 2.00
CA ASP A 77 10.32 21.90 1.49
C ASP A 77 9.27 22.93 1.05
N HIS A 78 8.04 22.50 0.72
CA HIS A 78 7.00 23.38 0.18
C HIS A 78 5.82 23.59 1.14
N GLU A 79 5.78 22.92 2.28
CA GLU A 79 4.71 23.13 3.26
C GLU A 79 4.81 24.48 3.97
N LEU A 80 3.70 25.20 4.05
CA LEU A 80 3.54 26.39 4.86
C LEU A 80 2.96 26.08 6.23
N LEU A 81 2.15 25.04 6.31
CA LEU A 81 1.49 24.56 7.51
C LEU A 81 1.34 23.03 7.43
N ARG A 82 1.60 22.37 8.56
CA ARG A 82 1.39 20.93 8.71
C ARG A 82 0.33 20.66 9.77
N ALA A 83 -0.61 19.77 9.44
CA ALA A 83 -1.56 19.20 10.38
C ALA A 83 -1.40 17.67 10.38
N GLU A 84 -1.41 17.06 11.57
CA GLU A 84 -1.37 15.61 11.72
C GLU A 84 -2.72 15.09 12.20
N GLN A 85 -3.28 14.12 11.47
CA GLN A 85 -4.47 13.38 11.89
C GLN A 85 -4.07 11.96 12.28
N ILE A 86 -3.82 11.74 13.57
CA ILE A 86 -3.39 10.45 14.10
C ILE A 86 -4.56 9.70 14.70
N ILE A 87 -5.49 10.42 15.33
CA ILE A 87 -6.61 9.82 16.06
C ILE A 87 -7.61 9.16 15.11
N ARG A 88 -7.86 7.87 15.38
CA ARG A 88 -8.87 7.05 14.69
C ARG A 88 -10.12 6.96 15.56
N PRO A 89 -11.31 7.28 15.04
CA PRO A 89 -12.57 7.19 15.80
C PRO A 89 -12.88 5.78 16.30
N THR A 90 -12.37 4.74 15.63
CA THR A 90 -12.51 3.34 16.02
C THR A 90 -11.66 2.95 17.24
N GLY A 91 -10.78 3.82 17.69
CA GLY A 91 -9.81 3.55 18.75
C GLY A 91 -8.68 2.59 18.37
N LEU A 92 -8.61 2.11 17.12
CA LEU A 92 -7.59 1.16 16.67
C LEU A 92 -6.19 1.75 16.82
N LEU A 93 -5.33 0.98 17.48
CA LEU A 93 -3.92 1.30 17.64
C LEU A 93 -3.12 0.90 16.39
N ASP A 94 -2.00 1.57 16.16
CA ASP A 94 -0.99 1.03 15.27
C ASP A 94 -0.45 -0.28 15.84
N PRO A 95 -0.05 -1.27 14.98
CA PRO A 95 0.31 -2.60 15.44
C PRO A 95 1.57 -2.62 16.31
N GLU A 96 1.69 -3.61 17.17
CA GLU A 96 2.95 -3.90 17.85
C GLU A 96 3.95 -4.49 16.88
N ILE A 97 5.23 -4.10 17.02
CA ILE A 97 6.31 -4.56 16.16
C ILE A 97 7.29 -5.38 17.00
N SER A 98 7.58 -6.60 16.56
CA SER A 98 8.67 -7.42 17.10
C SER A 98 9.77 -7.60 16.06
N VAL A 99 11.02 -7.48 16.47
CA VAL A 99 12.18 -7.80 15.64
C VAL A 99 12.75 -9.13 16.08
N ARG A 100 12.91 -10.04 15.12
CA ARG A 100 13.41 -11.41 15.35
C ARG A 100 14.61 -11.69 14.45
N PRO A 101 15.53 -12.61 14.83
CA PRO A 101 16.70 -12.91 14.02
C PRO A 101 16.33 -13.53 12.68
N VAL A 102 17.22 -13.36 11.69
CA VAL A 102 17.08 -13.99 10.37
C VAL A 102 17.33 -15.49 10.41
N GLU A 103 18.23 -15.94 11.30
CA GLU A 103 18.47 -17.37 11.51
C GLU A 103 17.21 -18.05 12.04
N GLY A 104 16.76 -19.09 11.34
CA GLY A 104 15.51 -19.80 11.68
C GLY A 104 14.23 -19.05 11.33
N GLN A 105 14.29 -17.94 10.59
CA GLN A 105 13.12 -17.10 10.27
C GLN A 105 11.98 -17.88 9.60
N ILE A 106 12.28 -18.88 8.77
CA ILE A 106 11.22 -19.61 8.05
C ILE A 106 10.46 -20.54 8.99
N ASP A 107 11.15 -21.24 9.90
CA ASP A 107 10.50 -22.12 10.89
C ASP A 107 9.68 -21.32 11.89
N ASP A 108 10.21 -20.19 12.36
CA ASP A 108 9.48 -19.24 13.22
C ASP A 108 8.26 -18.68 12.52
N LEU A 109 8.41 -18.23 11.27
CA LEU A 109 7.32 -17.72 10.45
C LEU A 109 6.20 -18.75 10.26
N ILE A 110 6.55 -20.01 9.94
CA ILE A 110 5.56 -21.09 9.80
C ILE A 110 4.82 -21.34 11.11
N SER A 111 5.52 -21.30 12.23
CA SER A 111 4.90 -21.41 13.56
C SER A 111 3.88 -20.30 13.81
N GLU A 112 4.24 -19.03 13.52
CA GLU A 112 3.33 -17.90 13.67
C GLU A 112 2.16 -17.97 12.69
N VAL A 113 2.41 -18.32 11.42
CA VAL A 113 1.35 -18.52 10.42
C VAL A 113 0.34 -19.58 10.89
N ASN A 114 0.81 -20.71 11.43
CA ASN A 114 -0.07 -21.76 11.93
C ASN A 114 -0.92 -21.31 13.12
N LYS A 115 -0.39 -20.46 14.02
CA LYS A 115 -1.17 -19.86 15.11
C LYS A 115 -2.28 -18.97 14.57
N GLU A 116 -1.94 -18.07 13.66
CA GLU A 116 -2.91 -17.13 13.07
C GLU A 116 -3.99 -17.85 12.27
N THR A 117 -3.61 -18.78 11.40
CA THR A 117 -4.56 -19.51 10.56
C THR A 117 -5.48 -20.43 11.36
N SER A 118 -4.98 -21.00 12.47
CA SER A 118 -5.80 -21.77 13.43
C SER A 118 -6.87 -20.92 14.11
N ALA A 119 -6.63 -19.62 14.25
CA ALA A 119 -7.59 -18.63 14.76
C ALA A 119 -8.47 -18.01 13.64
N HIS A 120 -8.39 -18.52 12.41
CA HIS A 120 -9.07 -17.98 11.22
C HIS A 120 -8.64 -16.56 10.85
N HIS A 121 -7.44 -16.18 11.21
CA HIS A 121 -6.83 -14.90 10.87
C HIS A 121 -6.11 -14.95 9.51
N LYS A 122 -5.82 -13.78 8.95
CA LYS A 122 -5.11 -13.63 7.68
C LYS A 122 -3.73 -13.06 7.88
N VAL A 123 -2.78 -13.58 7.10
CA VAL A 123 -1.36 -13.25 7.18
C VAL A 123 -0.87 -12.64 5.88
N LEU A 124 -0.08 -11.57 6.00
CA LEU A 124 0.60 -10.93 4.89
C LEU A 124 2.12 -11.08 5.07
N ILE A 125 2.81 -11.59 4.05
CA ILE A 125 4.26 -11.79 4.09
C ILE A 125 4.92 -11.02 2.96
N THR A 126 5.93 -10.21 3.29
CA THR A 126 6.70 -9.48 2.29
C THR A 126 8.11 -10.02 2.16
N THR A 127 8.52 -10.28 0.91
CA THR A 127 9.86 -10.74 0.53
C THR A 127 10.59 -9.68 -0.30
N LEU A 128 11.89 -9.89 -0.58
CA LEU A 128 12.68 -8.96 -1.39
C LEU A 128 12.67 -9.29 -2.88
N THR A 129 12.51 -10.57 -3.23
CA THR A 129 12.62 -11.02 -4.62
C THR A 129 11.47 -11.91 -5.03
N LYS A 130 11.19 -11.95 -6.34
CA LYS A 130 10.19 -12.83 -6.95
C LYS A 130 10.45 -14.30 -6.62
N ARG A 131 11.70 -14.72 -6.80
CA ARG A 131 12.12 -16.09 -6.52
C ARG A 131 11.86 -16.49 -5.06
N MET A 132 12.25 -15.62 -4.12
CA MET A 132 12.03 -15.89 -2.69
C MET A 132 10.53 -16.01 -2.36
N ALA A 133 9.69 -15.17 -2.99
CA ALA A 133 8.24 -15.26 -2.79
C ALA A 133 7.66 -16.56 -3.37
N GLU A 134 8.12 -16.98 -4.53
CA GLU A 134 7.72 -18.23 -5.20
C GLU A 134 8.16 -19.44 -4.37
N ASP A 135 9.45 -19.53 -4.01
CA ASP A 135 10.01 -20.63 -3.23
C ASP A 135 9.28 -20.75 -1.85
N LEU A 136 9.04 -19.63 -1.17
CA LEU A 136 8.32 -19.60 0.10
C LEU A 136 6.86 -20.04 -0.05
N THR A 137 6.18 -19.60 -1.11
CA THR A 137 4.79 -19.98 -1.39
C THR A 137 4.68 -21.50 -1.63
N ASP A 138 5.60 -22.08 -2.40
CA ASP A 138 5.61 -23.51 -2.68
C ASP A 138 5.90 -24.32 -1.40
N TYR A 139 6.88 -23.89 -0.60
CA TYR A 139 7.17 -24.51 0.68
C TYR A 139 5.96 -24.49 1.64
N MET A 140 5.28 -23.35 1.76
CA MET A 140 4.08 -23.24 2.60
C MET A 140 2.93 -24.12 2.09
N ARG A 141 2.77 -24.23 0.77
CA ARG A 141 1.76 -25.09 0.16
C ARG A 141 2.03 -26.56 0.44
N GLU A 142 3.30 -26.99 0.35
CA GLU A 142 3.71 -28.35 0.72
C GLU A 142 3.49 -28.64 2.21
N ALA A 143 3.62 -27.63 3.07
CA ALA A 143 3.29 -27.71 4.50
C ALA A 143 1.77 -27.67 4.78
N GLY A 144 0.91 -27.66 3.74
CA GLY A 144 -0.55 -27.68 3.87
C GLY A 144 -1.19 -26.34 4.21
N ILE A 145 -0.47 -25.23 4.10
CA ILE A 145 -0.97 -23.87 4.33
C ILE A 145 -1.69 -23.36 3.09
N ARG A 146 -2.88 -22.80 3.26
CA ARG A 146 -3.65 -22.15 2.18
C ARG A 146 -3.01 -20.80 1.82
N VAL A 147 -2.10 -20.77 0.86
CA VAL A 147 -1.27 -19.62 0.49
C VAL A 147 -1.42 -19.24 -0.98
N LYS A 148 -1.38 -17.95 -1.28
CA LYS A 148 -1.25 -17.40 -2.64
C LYS A 148 -0.08 -16.43 -2.71
N TYR A 149 0.50 -16.33 -3.91
CA TYR A 149 1.54 -15.37 -4.26
C TYR A 149 0.94 -14.23 -5.10
N LEU A 150 1.28 -12.99 -4.76
CA LEU A 150 0.91 -11.79 -5.50
C LEU A 150 2.15 -11.20 -6.17
N HIS A 151 2.27 -11.34 -7.49
CA HIS A 151 3.38 -10.80 -8.28
C HIS A 151 3.01 -9.53 -9.05
N SER A 152 4.02 -8.84 -9.61
CA SER A 152 3.84 -7.55 -10.30
C SER A 152 3.09 -7.65 -11.62
N ASP A 153 3.11 -8.83 -12.24
CA ASP A 153 2.58 -9.05 -13.60
C ASP A 153 1.08 -9.45 -13.60
N ILE A 154 0.50 -9.59 -12.40
CA ILE A 154 -0.94 -9.87 -12.24
C ILE A 154 -1.74 -8.63 -12.64
N ASP A 155 -2.74 -8.81 -13.48
CA ASP A 155 -3.62 -7.72 -13.90
C ASP A 155 -4.53 -7.22 -12.77
N THR A 156 -5.16 -6.07 -12.98
CA THR A 156 -5.97 -5.42 -11.94
C THR A 156 -7.20 -6.25 -11.54
N LEU A 157 -7.80 -6.99 -12.47
CA LEU A 157 -8.99 -7.81 -12.20
C LEU A 157 -8.61 -9.05 -11.40
N GLU A 158 -7.54 -9.73 -11.80
CA GLU A 158 -7.02 -10.90 -11.09
C GLU A 158 -6.57 -10.53 -9.68
N ARG A 159 -5.89 -9.37 -9.51
CA ARG A 159 -5.52 -8.83 -8.20
C ARG A 159 -6.75 -8.61 -7.31
N ALA A 160 -7.80 -8.00 -7.85
CA ALA A 160 -9.04 -7.78 -7.13
C ALA A 160 -9.71 -9.11 -6.72
N GLN A 161 -9.63 -10.13 -7.58
CA GLN A 161 -10.12 -11.47 -7.28
C GLN A 161 -9.30 -12.13 -6.15
N ILE A 162 -7.97 -12.02 -6.16
CA ILE A 162 -7.11 -12.56 -5.09
C ILE A 162 -7.47 -11.93 -3.74
N ILE A 163 -7.64 -10.61 -3.69
CA ILE A 163 -8.03 -9.90 -2.46
C ILE A 163 -9.41 -10.37 -1.98
N ARG A 164 -10.37 -10.50 -2.90
CA ARG A 164 -11.71 -11.00 -2.61
C ARG A 164 -11.67 -12.43 -2.06
N ASP A 165 -10.92 -13.33 -2.69
CA ASP A 165 -10.78 -14.72 -2.29
C ASP A 165 -10.20 -14.84 -0.87
N MET A 166 -9.19 -14.03 -0.53
CA MET A 166 -8.63 -13.98 0.82
C MET A 166 -9.70 -13.57 1.85
N ARG A 167 -10.50 -12.55 1.53
CA ARG A 167 -11.59 -12.07 2.39
C ARG A 167 -12.76 -13.04 2.48
N LEU A 168 -12.96 -13.90 1.47
CA LEU A 168 -13.96 -14.98 1.46
C LEU A 168 -13.44 -16.29 2.04
N ASP A 169 -12.30 -16.28 2.71
CA ASP A 169 -11.71 -17.43 3.37
C ASP A 169 -11.29 -18.59 2.44
N VAL A 170 -11.02 -18.29 1.17
CA VAL A 170 -10.51 -19.28 0.21
C VAL A 170 -9.05 -19.64 0.53
N PHE A 171 -8.26 -18.69 1.02
CA PHE A 171 -6.89 -18.89 1.50
C PHE A 171 -6.56 -17.92 2.65
N ASP A 172 -5.47 -18.19 3.38
CA ASP A 172 -5.14 -17.48 4.63
C ASP A 172 -3.91 -16.60 4.53
N VAL A 173 -2.97 -16.97 3.67
CA VAL A 173 -1.66 -16.34 3.60
C VAL A 173 -1.44 -15.73 2.21
N LEU A 174 -1.06 -14.46 2.18
CA LEU A 174 -0.67 -13.75 0.96
C LEU A 174 0.82 -13.40 1.02
N VAL A 175 1.59 -13.94 0.08
CA VAL A 175 3.02 -13.64 -0.07
C VAL A 175 3.20 -12.66 -1.23
N GLY A 176 4.07 -11.68 -1.09
CA GLY A 176 4.40 -10.77 -2.20
C GLY A 176 5.65 -9.94 -1.95
N ILE A 177 6.14 -9.27 -3.01
CA ILE A 177 7.35 -8.45 -2.94
C ILE A 177 7.01 -7.03 -2.51
N ASN A 178 6.15 -6.37 -3.25
CA ASN A 178 5.71 -5.01 -3.01
C ASN A 178 4.19 -4.99 -2.85
N LEU A 179 3.76 -5.19 -1.62
CA LEU A 179 2.35 -5.19 -1.25
C LEU A 179 1.85 -3.77 -0.88
N LEU A 180 2.67 -2.74 -1.18
CA LEU A 180 2.35 -1.34 -0.92
C LEU A 180 1.41 -0.73 -1.96
N ARG A 181 1.25 -1.38 -3.12
CA ARG A 181 0.37 -0.88 -4.18
C ARG A 181 -1.05 -0.71 -3.66
N GLU A 182 -1.70 0.34 -4.12
CA GLU A 182 -3.07 0.72 -3.79
C GLU A 182 -4.05 -0.46 -3.89
N GLY A 183 -5.03 -0.48 -3.01
CA GLY A 183 -6.11 -1.49 -3.05
C GLY A 183 -5.96 -2.70 -2.13
N LEU A 184 -4.86 -2.89 -1.38
CA LEU A 184 -4.78 -3.88 -0.32
C LEU A 184 -5.45 -3.35 0.96
N ASP A 185 -6.77 -3.38 0.97
CA ASP A 185 -7.59 -3.05 2.13
C ASP A 185 -8.25 -4.32 2.66
N ILE A 186 -7.52 -5.07 3.50
CA ILE A 186 -7.95 -6.34 4.08
C ILE A 186 -7.96 -6.20 5.60
N PRO A 187 -9.12 -5.83 6.20
CA PRO A 187 -9.22 -5.65 7.67
C PRO A 187 -8.99 -6.94 8.45
N GLU A 188 -9.09 -8.08 7.81
CA GLU A 188 -8.93 -9.40 8.38
C GLU A 188 -7.46 -9.78 8.64
N ILE A 189 -6.48 -8.97 8.17
CA ILE A 189 -5.05 -9.20 8.44
C ILE A 189 -4.72 -8.89 9.89
N THR A 190 -4.17 -9.88 10.58
CA THR A 190 -3.68 -9.78 11.96
C THR A 190 -2.16 -9.81 12.02
N LEU A 191 -1.50 -10.57 11.14
CA LEU A 191 -0.05 -10.64 11.09
C LEU A 191 0.49 -10.07 9.76
N VAL A 192 1.46 -9.18 9.87
CA VAL A 192 2.34 -8.77 8.76
C VAL A 192 3.76 -9.21 9.08
N ALA A 193 4.31 -10.11 8.26
CA ALA A 193 5.70 -10.56 8.38
C ALA A 193 6.57 -9.93 7.30
N ILE A 194 7.69 -9.34 7.71
CA ILE A 194 8.65 -8.67 6.83
C ILE A 194 9.97 -9.44 6.89
N LEU A 195 10.25 -10.23 5.86
CA LEU A 195 11.50 -10.98 5.77
C LEU A 195 12.65 -10.07 5.33
N ASP A 196 13.85 -10.34 5.84
CA ASP A 196 15.06 -9.57 5.53
C ASP A 196 14.82 -8.05 5.65
N ALA A 197 14.26 -7.63 6.77
CA ALA A 197 13.90 -6.23 7.00
C ALA A 197 15.12 -5.30 7.09
N ASP A 198 16.31 -5.84 7.38
CA ASP A 198 17.58 -5.11 7.45
C ASP A 198 18.30 -4.97 6.10
N LYS A 199 17.77 -5.52 5.03
CA LYS A 199 18.34 -5.35 3.68
C LYS A 199 17.87 -4.01 3.10
N GLU A 200 18.60 -2.94 3.42
CA GLU A 200 18.27 -1.60 2.97
C GLU A 200 18.08 -1.49 1.46
N GLY A 201 17.10 -0.68 1.06
CA GLY A 201 16.74 -0.45 -0.33
C GLY A 201 15.32 0.07 -0.44
N PHE A 202 14.85 0.27 -1.67
CA PHE A 202 13.52 0.82 -1.93
C PHE A 202 12.38 0.08 -1.20
N LEU A 203 12.44 -1.26 -1.13
CA LEU A 203 11.42 -2.10 -0.48
C LEU A 203 11.52 -2.13 1.05
N ARG A 204 12.58 -1.61 1.62
CA ARG A 204 12.86 -1.56 3.07
C ARG A 204 13.22 -0.14 3.52
N SER A 205 12.87 0.88 2.74
CA SER A 205 12.96 2.28 3.15
C SER A 205 11.97 2.56 4.30
N GLU A 206 12.20 3.61 5.05
CA GLU A 206 11.31 4.09 6.12
C GLU A 206 9.84 4.14 5.64
N THR A 207 9.59 4.82 4.51
CA THR A 207 8.27 4.94 3.90
C THR A 207 7.66 3.57 3.60
N SER A 208 8.44 2.67 2.98
CA SER A 208 7.99 1.34 2.62
C SER A 208 7.62 0.50 3.84
N LEU A 209 8.43 0.57 4.89
CA LEU A 209 8.17 -0.13 6.15
C LEU A 209 6.91 0.41 6.85
N ILE A 210 6.76 1.74 7.00
CA ILE A 210 5.57 2.35 7.62
C ILE A 210 4.29 1.94 6.86
N GLN A 211 4.30 1.99 5.54
CA GLN A 211 3.16 1.59 4.70
C GLN A 211 2.82 0.11 4.86
N THR A 212 3.83 -0.76 4.95
CA THR A 212 3.65 -2.21 5.16
C THR A 212 3.09 -2.50 6.54
N ILE A 213 3.66 -1.91 7.58
CA ILE A 213 3.21 -2.00 8.97
C ILE A 213 1.73 -1.59 9.08
N GLY A 214 1.35 -0.50 8.41
CA GLY A 214 -0.01 0.04 8.42
C GLY A 214 -1.07 -0.94 7.88
N ARG A 215 -0.69 -2.02 7.19
CA ARG A 215 -1.64 -3.05 6.73
C ARG A 215 -2.25 -3.85 7.90
N ALA A 216 -1.54 -4.01 9.01
CA ALA A 216 -2.06 -4.64 10.23
C ALA A 216 -2.86 -3.69 11.14
N ALA A 217 -2.87 -2.38 10.86
CA ALA A 217 -3.48 -1.37 11.73
C ALA A 217 -5.02 -1.29 11.67
N ARG A 218 -5.69 -2.20 10.96
CA ARG A 218 -7.16 -2.26 10.83
C ARG A 218 -7.82 -3.33 11.68
N ASN A 219 -6.99 -4.13 12.33
CA ASN A 219 -7.42 -5.17 13.25
C ASN A 219 -6.92 -4.85 14.66
N SER A 220 -7.77 -5.06 15.66
CA SER A 220 -7.40 -4.84 17.08
C SER A 220 -6.30 -5.80 17.56
N GLU A 221 -6.15 -6.95 16.91
CA GLU A 221 -5.12 -7.97 17.19
C GLU A 221 -3.93 -7.86 16.21
N GLY A 222 -3.88 -6.78 15.45
CA GLY A 222 -2.84 -6.55 14.45
C GLY A 222 -1.45 -6.42 15.04
N HIS A 223 -0.50 -7.21 14.53
CA HIS A 223 0.92 -7.15 14.90
C HIS A 223 1.85 -7.39 13.72
N VAL A 224 3.11 -7.01 13.88
CA VAL A 224 4.13 -7.09 12.84
C VAL A 224 5.36 -7.82 13.36
N ILE A 225 5.91 -8.71 12.55
CA ILE A 225 7.21 -9.33 12.79
C ILE A 225 8.18 -8.87 11.69
N MET A 226 9.29 -8.29 12.09
CA MET A 226 10.42 -7.96 11.23
C MET A 226 11.55 -8.94 11.48
N TYR A 227 11.95 -9.71 10.48
CA TYR A 227 13.13 -10.57 10.56
C TYR A 227 14.35 -9.79 10.12
N ALA A 228 15.27 -9.58 11.06
CA ALA A 228 16.46 -8.78 10.86
C ALA A 228 17.53 -9.14 11.91
N ASP A 229 18.81 -9.17 11.49
CA ASP A 229 19.93 -9.36 12.40
C ASP A 229 20.42 -8.02 12.97
N THR A 230 20.15 -6.93 12.27
CA THR A 230 20.50 -5.57 12.69
C THR A 230 19.33 -4.61 12.49
N ILE A 231 19.14 -3.66 13.40
CA ILE A 231 18.15 -2.61 13.23
C ILE A 231 18.78 -1.47 12.44
N THR A 232 18.36 -1.32 11.16
CA THR A 232 18.81 -0.23 10.29
C THR A 232 18.17 1.10 10.66
N ASP A 233 18.67 2.20 10.12
CA ASP A 233 18.10 3.53 10.37
C ASP A 233 16.65 3.63 9.84
N SER A 234 16.36 3.02 8.69
CA SER A 234 15.01 2.94 8.13
C SER A 234 14.06 2.17 9.04
N MET A 235 14.51 1.04 9.58
CA MET A 235 13.72 0.26 10.55
C MET A 235 13.48 1.05 11.83
N ARG A 236 14.51 1.67 12.39
CA ARG A 236 14.41 2.47 13.63
C ARG A 236 13.37 3.56 13.49
N LYS A 237 13.45 4.37 12.42
CA LYS A 237 12.49 5.45 12.15
C LYS A 237 11.06 4.92 11.98
N ALA A 238 10.88 3.80 11.27
CA ALA A 238 9.56 3.21 11.08
C ALA A 238 8.96 2.67 12.40
N ILE A 239 9.78 2.04 13.25
CA ILE A 239 9.39 1.56 14.57
C ILE A 239 9.03 2.73 15.47
N ASP A 240 9.91 3.72 15.60
CA ASP A 240 9.72 4.88 16.46
C ASP A 240 8.44 5.66 16.08
N GLU A 241 8.19 5.86 14.79
CA GLU A 241 6.98 6.55 14.32
C GLU A 241 5.71 5.73 14.59
N THR A 242 5.75 4.42 14.38
CA THR A 242 4.61 3.53 14.68
C THR A 242 4.30 3.55 16.18
N GLU A 243 5.31 3.47 17.04
CA GLU A 243 5.15 3.55 18.49
C GLU A 243 4.67 4.94 18.94
N ARG A 244 5.15 6.02 18.31
CA ARG A 244 4.66 7.38 18.57
C ARG A 244 3.17 7.48 18.32
N ARG A 245 2.71 7.04 17.16
CA ARG A 245 1.27 7.05 16.78
C ARG A 245 0.45 6.17 17.71
N ARG A 246 0.95 4.96 18.03
CA ARG A 246 0.30 4.04 18.96
C ARG A 246 0.09 4.68 20.33
N ARG A 247 1.12 5.31 20.91
CA ARG A 247 1.04 5.99 22.21
C ARG A 247 0.03 7.15 22.22
N ILE A 248 -0.02 7.94 21.16
CA ILE A 248 -0.98 9.06 21.03
C ILE A 248 -2.40 8.52 21.00
N GLN A 249 -2.68 7.50 20.18
CA GLN A 249 -4.00 6.89 20.11
C GLN A 249 -4.39 6.21 21.43
N GLN A 250 -3.48 5.48 22.05
CA GLN A 250 -3.74 4.82 23.33
C GLN A 250 -4.13 5.82 24.42
N LYS A 251 -3.37 6.90 24.57
CA LYS A 251 -3.68 7.97 25.50
C LYS A 251 -5.06 8.57 25.24
N TYR A 252 -5.39 8.84 23.99
CA TYR A 252 -6.70 9.36 23.61
C TYR A 252 -7.83 8.36 23.97
N ASN A 253 -7.63 7.08 23.73
CA ASN A 253 -8.60 6.04 24.07
C ASN A 253 -8.85 6.00 25.59
N GLU A 254 -7.79 6.04 26.40
CA GLU A 254 -7.87 6.05 27.86
C GLU A 254 -8.63 7.28 28.38
N GLU A 255 -8.31 8.47 27.86
CA GLU A 255 -8.96 9.73 28.24
C GLU A 255 -10.45 9.79 27.88
N HIS A 256 -10.85 9.10 26.80
CA HIS A 256 -12.24 9.15 26.28
C HIS A 256 -13.02 7.84 26.51
N GLY A 257 -12.43 6.85 27.19
CA GLY A 257 -13.10 5.57 27.46
C GLY A 257 -13.41 4.77 26.18
N ILE A 258 -12.56 4.89 25.14
CA ILE A 258 -12.77 4.22 23.85
C ILE A 258 -12.11 2.83 23.88
N THR A 259 -12.88 1.79 23.55
CA THR A 259 -12.36 0.44 23.34
C THR A 259 -12.09 0.24 21.85
N PRO A 260 -10.86 -0.17 21.46
CA PRO A 260 -10.54 -0.45 20.06
C PRO A 260 -11.47 -1.51 19.47
N THR A 261 -11.98 -1.26 18.25
CA THR A 261 -12.85 -2.19 17.55
C THR A 261 -12.35 -2.43 16.12
N THR A 262 -12.20 -3.72 15.76
CA THR A 262 -11.80 -4.13 14.42
C THR A 262 -12.79 -3.62 13.37
N ILE A 263 -12.28 -3.09 12.26
CA ILE A 263 -13.09 -2.63 11.13
C ILE A 263 -13.71 -3.84 10.42
N LYS A 264 -15.04 -3.87 10.32
CA LYS A 264 -15.77 -4.86 9.53
C LYS A 264 -16.25 -4.23 8.23
N LYS A 265 -15.76 -4.72 7.10
CA LYS A 265 -16.20 -4.30 5.76
C LYS A 265 -16.93 -5.43 5.05
N ALA A 266 -18.08 -5.15 4.44
CA ALA A 266 -18.72 -6.11 3.55
C ALA A 266 -17.84 -6.37 2.32
N VAL A 267 -17.75 -7.64 1.89
CA VAL A 267 -17.10 -8.01 0.63
C VAL A 267 -18.05 -7.63 -0.52
N ARG A 268 -17.68 -6.64 -1.31
CA ARG A 268 -18.49 -6.20 -2.47
C ARG A 268 -18.21 -7.09 -3.68
N ASP A 269 -19.27 -7.44 -4.41
CA ASP A 269 -19.16 -8.15 -5.69
C ASP A 269 -18.76 -7.16 -6.79
N LEU A 270 -17.52 -7.24 -7.26
CA LEU A 270 -17.03 -6.43 -8.38
C LEU A 270 -17.78 -6.72 -9.70
N ILE A 271 -18.31 -7.93 -9.85
CA ILE A 271 -19.08 -8.37 -11.03
C ILE A 271 -20.43 -7.65 -11.13
N ALA A 272 -21.01 -7.19 -10.03
CA ALA A 272 -22.28 -6.46 -10.03
C ALA A 272 -22.16 -5.07 -10.68
N ILE A 273 -20.98 -4.45 -10.61
CA ILE A 273 -20.72 -3.12 -11.20
C ILE A 273 -20.54 -3.24 -12.72
N SER A 274 -19.84 -4.27 -13.22
CA SER A 274 -19.64 -4.50 -14.65
C SER A 274 -20.95 -4.91 -15.35
N LYS A 275 -21.81 -5.71 -14.73
CA LYS A 275 -23.12 -6.08 -15.29
C LYS A 275 -24.09 -4.89 -15.39
N ALA A 276 -24.01 -3.93 -14.49
CA ALA A 276 -24.81 -2.70 -14.55
C ALA A 276 -24.36 -1.74 -15.68
N VAL A 277 -23.11 -1.83 -16.10
CA VAL A 277 -22.56 -1.03 -17.22
C VAL A 277 -22.82 -1.69 -18.58
N GLU A 278 -22.90 -3.01 -18.63
CA GLU A 278 -23.16 -3.76 -19.90
C GLU A 278 -24.63 -3.74 -20.35
N ASN A 279 -25.58 -3.36 -19.52
CA ASN A 279 -27.00 -3.28 -19.87
C ASN A 279 -27.66 -1.94 -19.45
N PRO A 280 -27.31 -0.80 -20.08
CA PRO A 280 -27.95 0.49 -19.80
C PRO A 280 -29.41 0.56 -20.32
N HIS A 281 -29.89 -0.40 -21.10
CA HIS A 281 -31.24 -0.40 -21.72
C HIS A 281 -32.19 -1.48 -21.19
N ALA A 282 -31.86 -2.19 -20.13
CA ALA A 282 -32.76 -3.21 -19.55
C ALA A 282 -33.81 -2.65 -18.58
N ALA A 283 -33.87 -1.32 -18.38
CA ALA A 283 -34.78 -0.67 -17.42
C ALA A 283 -36.07 -0.10 -18.03
N ASP A 284 -36.28 -0.22 -19.34
CA ASP A 284 -37.49 0.36 -20.02
C ASP A 284 -38.38 -0.68 -20.69
N THR A 285 -38.67 -1.76 -20.01
CA THR A 285 -39.81 -2.61 -20.41
C THR A 285 -40.47 -3.25 -19.21
N LYS A 286 -41.26 -2.43 -18.52
CA LYS A 286 -42.56 -2.85 -17.87
C LYS A 286 -43.40 -1.63 -17.57
#